data_33599a1e6404aee2bab45f80b3c26edb
#
_entry.id   33599a1e6404aee2bab45f80b3c26edb
#
_cell.length_a   1.000
_cell.length_b   1.000
_cell.length_c   1.000
_cell.angle_alpha   90.00
_cell.angle_beta   90.00
_cell.angle_gamma   90.00
#
_symmetry.space_group_name_H-M   'P 1'
#
loop_
_entity.id
_entity.type
_entity.pdbx_description
1 polymer ?
#
loop_
_entity_poly.entity_id
_entity_poly.type
_entity_poly.pdbx_seq_one_letter_code
_entity_poly.pdbx_strand_id
1 'polypeptide(L)'
;MSSGWLTPGGYPAGIEQKILAGALDEGNRSGSRTRLLRFAPGVFTTAPFVHEYWEEVYLISGDLTVGNDAEGRGGENFPPGTYACRPPGAVHGPFKSNGGCLLYETHYYAG
;
A
#
# COMPACT_ATOMS: atom_id res chain seq x y z
N MET A 1 -20.24 -2.39 -0.81
CA MET A 1 -20.26 -2.94 0.56
C MET A 1 -19.14 -2.32 1.35
N SER A 2 -19.45 -1.81 2.52
CA SER A 2 -18.43 -1.22 3.38
C SER A 2 -17.79 -2.23 4.34
N SER A 3 -18.32 -3.46 4.41
CA SER A 3 -17.77 -4.50 5.28
C SER A 3 -16.47 -5.07 4.72
N GLY A 4 -15.63 -5.59 5.62
CA GLY A 4 -14.37 -6.21 5.24
C GLY A 4 -13.18 -5.27 5.21
N TRP A 5 -13.37 -3.99 5.52
CA TRP A 5 -12.29 -3.02 5.61
C TRP A 5 -11.70 -3.02 7.02
N LEU A 6 -10.38 -3.20 7.10
CA LEU A 6 -9.64 -3.23 8.37
C LEU A 6 -8.35 -2.43 8.20
N THR A 7 -7.91 -1.78 9.28
CA THR A 7 -6.59 -1.15 9.28
C THR A 7 -5.53 -2.25 9.43
N PRO A 8 -4.63 -2.42 8.45
CA PRO A 8 -3.59 -3.43 8.58
C PRO A 8 -2.58 -3.07 9.66
N GLY A 9 -1.94 -4.07 10.24
CA GLY A 9 -0.91 -3.85 11.25
C GLY A 9 0.23 -2.99 10.72
N GLY A 10 0.71 -2.05 11.52
CA GLY A 10 1.78 -1.14 11.14
C GLY A 10 1.33 0.10 10.37
N TYR A 11 0.03 0.24 10.13
CA TYR A 11 -0.52 1.41 9.44
C TYR A 11 -1.29 2.30 10.42
N PRO A 12 -1.31 3.62 10.19
CA PRO A 12 -2.10 4.53 11.03
C PRO A 12 -3.59 4.40 10.74
N ALA A 13 -4.41 4.92 11.64
CA ALA A 13 -5.83 5.09 11.39
C ALA A 13 -6.04 5.93 10.12
N GLY A 14 -7.05 5.60 9.35
CA GLY A 14 -7.32 6.27 8.06
C GLY A 14 -6.76 5.53 6.87
N ILE A 15 -5.96 4.48 7.08
CA ILE A 15 -5.55 3.57 6.02
C ILE A 15 -6.19 2.23 6.31
N GLU A 16 -6.96 1.71 5.34
CA GLU A 16 -7.69 0.46 5.49
C GLU A 16 -7.48 -0.44 4.29
N GLN A 17 -7.51 -1.74 4.53
CA GLN A 17 -7.41 -2.73 3.46
C GLN A 17 -8.67 -3.59 3.40
N LYS A 18 -8.93 -4.13 2.21
CA LYS A 18 -9.92 -5.17 2.00
C LYS A 18 -9.27 -6.29 1.18
N ILE A 19 -9.18 -7.47 1.77
CA ILE A 19 -8.62 -8.62 1.06
C ILE A 19 -9.67 -9.12 0.06
N LEU A 20 -9.26 -9.19 -1.21
CA LEU A 20 -10.14 -9.66 -2.28
C LEU A 20 -9.94 -11.13 -2.54
N ALA A 21 -8.71 -11.61 -2.47
CA ALA A 21 -8.39 -13.01 -2.79
C ALA A 21 -7.05 -13.40 -2.18
N GLY A 22 -6.91 -14.70 -1.89
CA GLY A 22 -5.65 -15.29 -1.48
C GLY A 22 -5.25 -15.01 -0.05
N ALA A 23 -4.10 -15.54 0.30
CA ALA A 23 -3.46 -15.31 1.59
C ALA A 23 -1.95 -15.48 1.41
N LEU A 24 -1.18 -14.63 2.10
CA LEU A 24 0.27 -14.79 2.18
C LEU A 24 0.62 -15.60 3.41
N ASP A 25 1.52 -16.55 3.24
CA ASP A 25 2.17 -17.24 4.35
C ASP A 25 3.61 -16.75 4.42
N GLU A 26 3.84 -15.70 5.20
CA GLU A 26 5.16 -15.08 5.27
C GLU A 26 6.17 -15.97 5.98
N GLY A 27 5.71 -16.82 6.90
CA GLY A 27 6.58 -17.78 7.58
C GLY A 27 7.16 -18.82 6.63
N ASN A 28 6.37 -19.29 5.68
CA ASN A 28 6.79 -20.29 4.69
C ASN A 28 7.16 -19.67 3.34
N ARG A 29 7.06 -18.36 3.21
CA ARG A 29 7.34 -17.61 1.96
C ARG A 29 6.55 -18.19 0.80
N SER A 30 5.24 -18.35 0.98
CA SER A 30 4.36 -18.94 -0.03
C SER A 30 3.03 -18.20 -0.11
N GLY A 31 2.31 -18.49 -1.19
CA GLY A 31 1.00 -17.92 -1.41
C GLY A 31 1.03 -16.57 -2.14
N SER A 32 -0.16 -16.03 -2.31
CA SER A 32 -0.36 -14.73 -2.93
C SER A 32 -1.59 -14.07 -2.30
N ARG A 33 -1.62 -12.74 -2.37
CA ARG A 33 -2.73 -11.97 -1.82
C ARG A 33 -3.03 -10.81 -2.75
N THR A 34 -4.32 -10.59 -2.99
CA THR A 34 -4.80 -9.41 -3.71
C THR A 34 -5.66 -8.61 -2.77
N ARG A 35 -5.41 -7.31 -2.69
CA ARG A 35 -6.16 -6.43 -1.80
C ARG A 35 -6.43 -5.08 -2.41
N LEU A 36 -7.45 -4.40 -1.89
CA LEU A 36 -7.61 -2.97 -2.04
C LEU A 36 -7.04 -2.31 -0.79
N LEU A 37 -6.39 -1.16 -0.98
CA LEU A 37 -5.89 -0.33 0.10
C LEU A 37 -6.41 1.07 -0.14
N ARG A 38 -7.01 1.69 0.88
CA ARG A 38 -7.52 3.05 0.74
C ARG A 38 -6.97 3.96 1.83
N PHE A 39 -6.71 5.20 1.44
CA PHE A 39 -6.24 6.26 2.34
C PHE A 39 -7.35 7.29 2.48
N ALA A 40 -7.66 7.69 3.71
CA ALA A 40 -8.46 8.87 3.94
C ALA A 40 -7.67 10.12 3.54
N PRO A 41 -8.34 11.23 3.17
CA PRO A 41 -7.64 12.46 2.82
C PRO A 41 -6.68 12.93 3.93
N GLY A 42 -5.47 13.28 3.55
CA GLY A 42 -4.46 13.83 4.45
C GLY A 42 -3.70 12.83 5.29
N VAL A 43 -4.06 11.55 5.27
CA VAL A 43 -3.39 10.54 6.09
C VAL A 43 -2.01 10.20 5.49
N PHE A 44 -1.04 9.95 6.35
CA PHE A 44 0.31 9.58 5.90
C PHE A 44 0.97 8.62 6.87
N THR A 45 1.94 7.86 6.34
CA THR A 45 2.81 7.01 7.15
C THR A 45 4.11 7.76 7.42
N THR A 46 4.85 7.34 8.45
CA THR A 46 6.03 8.07 8.93
C THR A 46 7.33 7.34 8.72
N ALA A 47 7.28 6.07 8.33
CA ALA A 47 8.47 5.26 8.11
C ALA A 47 8.32 4.47 6.81
N PRO A 48 9.45 4.16 6.15
CA PRO A 48 9.39 3.32 4.96
C PRO A 48 9.03 1.87 5.30
N PHE A 49 8.58 1.15 4.28
CA PHE A 49 8.24 -0.27 4.36
C PHE A 49 9.25 -1.09 3.58
N VAL A 50 9.43 -2.33 4.01
CA VAL A 50 10.21 -3.33 3.29
C VAL A 50 9.54 -4.67 3.46
N HIS A 51 9.45 -5.42 2.36
CA HIS A 51 8.82 -6.75 2.37
C HIS A 51 9.71 -7.75 1.64
N GLU A 52 9.56 -9.02 2.00
CA GLU A 52 10.28 -10.12 1.36
C GLU A 52 9.50 -10.73 0.19
N TYR A 53 8.33 -10.18 -0.13
CA TYR A 53 7.50 -10.62 -1.24
C TYR A 53 7.48 -9.55 -2.33
N TRP A 54 7.07 -9.96 -3.54
CA TRP A 54 6.83 -9.04 -4.64
C TRP A 54 5.54 -8.28 -4.40
N GLU A 55 5.54 -7.00 -4.71
CA GLU A 55 4.36 -6.16 -4.62
C GLU A 55 4.13 -5.43 -5.92
N GLU A 56 2.92 -5.54 -6.46
CA GLU A 56 2.48 -4.72 -7.59
C GLU A 56 1.35 -3.84 -7.11
N VAL A 57 1.41 -2.56 -7.44
CA VAL A 57 0.47 -1.55 -6.97
C VAL A 57 -0.04 -0.76 -8.16
N TYR A 58 -1.36 -0.59 -8.22
CA TYR A 58 -2.01 0.24 -9.21
C TYR A 58 -2.89 1.27 -8.51
N LEU A 59 -2.68 2.55 -8.82
CA LEU A 59 -3.48 3.64 -8.26
C LEU A 59 -4.76 3.79 -9.09
N ILE A 60 -5.89 3.38 -8.50
CA ILE A 60 -7.18 3.40 -9.18
C ILE A 60 -7.75 4.82 -9.20
N SER A 61 -7.75 5.49 -8.05
CA SER A 61 -8.34 6.83 -7.92
C SER A 61 -7.64 7.62 -6.83
N GLY A 62 -7.77 8.94 -6.90
CA GLY A 62 -7.17 9.85 -5.95
C GLY A 62 -5.72 10.15 -6.28
N ASP A 63 -4.91 10.40 -5.25
CA ASP A 63 -3.50 10.73 -5.42
C ASP A 63 -2.67 9.99 -4.37
N LEU A 64 -1.42 9.68 -4.73
CA LEU A 64 -0.48 9.07 -3.80
C LEU A 64 0.84 9.80 -3.87
N THR A 65 1.31 10.27 -2.71
CA THR A 65 2.64 10.85 -2.55
C THR A 65 3.56 9.78 -1.97
N VAL A 66 4.76 9.66 -2.53
CA VAL A 66 5.78 8.70 -2.08
C VAL A 66 7.01 9.47 -1.64
N GLY A 67 7.53 9.12 -0.46
CA GLY A 67 8.75 9.71 0.06
C GLY A 67 8.55 11.00 0.86
N ASN A 68 7.36 11.17 1.46
CA ASN A 68 7.13 12.27 2.39
C ASN A 68 7.98 12.10 3.65
N ASP A 69 8.19 13.20 4.39
CA ASP A 69 8.90 13.14 5.66
C ASP A 69 7.96 12.71 6.81
N ALA A 70 8.48 12.69 8.04
CA ALA A 70 7.73 12.23 9.21
C ALA A 70 6.59 13.19 9.59
N GLU A 71 6.59 14.40 9.08
CA GLU A 71 5.53 15.39 9.26
C GLU A 71 4.54 15.39 8.08
N GLY A 72 4.70 14.50 7.12
CA GLY A 72 3.82 14.39 5.96
C GLY A 72 4.09 15.42 4.87
N ARG A 73 5.30 15.97 4.80
CA ARG A 73 5.68 16.97 3.80
C ARG A 73 6.64 16.40 2.77
N GLY A 74 6.62 17.00 1.59
CA GLY A 74 7.53 16.61 0.51
C GLY A 74 7.11 15.32 -0.16
N GLY A 75 8.05 14.72 -0.87
CA GLY A 75 7.78 13.53 -1.66
C GLY A 75 7.31 13.86 -3.06
N GLU A 76 7.01 12.82 -3.81
CA GLU A 76 6.53 12.94 -5.19
C GLU A 76 5.09 12.44 -5.26
N ASN A 77 4.21 13.26 -5.84
CA ASN A 77 2.78 12.95 -5.95
C ASN A 77 2.49 12.33 -7.31
N PHE A 78 1.72 11.24 -7.30
CA PHE A 78 1.37 10.49 -8.51
C PHE A 78 -0.14 10.53 -8.76
N PRO A 79 -0.57 10.58 -10.04
CA PRO A 79 -1.97 10.58 -10.42
C PRO A 79 -2.54 9.17 -10.55
N PRO A 80 -3.88 9.04 -10.70
CA PRO A 80 -4.48 7.74 -11.04
C PRO A 80 -3.88 7.15 -12.30
N GLY A 81 -3.82 5.82 -12.36
CA GLY A 81 -3.22 5.09 -13.46
C GLY A 81 -1.73 4.79 -13.25
N THR A 82 -1.14 5.31 -12.19
CA THR A 82 0.26 5.01 -11.86
C THR A 82 0.39 3.57 -11.39
N TYR A 83 1.40 2.88 -11.93
CA TYR A 83 1.72 1.50 -11.58
C TYR A 83 3.14 1.44 -11.02
N ALA A 84 3.33 0.62 -9.99
CA ALA A 84 4.65 0.35 -9.42
C ALA A 84 4.82 -1.13 -9.14
N CYS A 85 6.02 -1.65 -9.38
CA CYS A 85 6.39 -3.00 -9.01
C CYS A 85 7.59 -2.93 -8.08
N ARG A 86 7.47 -3.56 -6.92
CA ARG A 86 8.49 -3.53 -5.87
C ARG A 86 8.96 -4.94 -5.58
N PRO A 87 10.19 -5.27 -5.97
CA PRO A 87 10.74 -6.61 -5.68
C PRO A 87 11.03 -6.79 -4.20
N PRO A 88 11.23 -8.05 -3.76
CA PRO A 88 11.61 -8.32 -2.38
C PRO A 88 12.83 -7.53 -1.95
N GLY A 89 12.79 -7.00 -0.73
CA GLY A 89 13.87 -6.20 -0.17
C GLY A 89 13.90 -4.75 -0.61
N ALA A 90 13.04 -4.34 -1.55
CA ALA A 90 12.96 -2.93 -1.94
C ALA A 90 12.34 -2.11 -0.80
N VAL A 91 13.00 -1.01 -0.45
CA VAL A 91 12.47 -0.06 0.54
C VAL A 91 11.56 0.92 -0.17
N HIS A 92 10.35 1.11 0.34
CA HIS A 92 9.37 2.00 -0.27
C HIS A 92 8.57 2.76 0.78
N GLY A 93 8.11 3.94 0.41
CA GLY A 93 7.44 4.85 1.32
C GLY A 93 8.43 5.80 1.99
N PRO A 94 8.00 6.56 3.03
CA PRO A 94 6.61 6.66 3.48
C PRO A 94 5.62 7.09 2.39
N PHE A 95 4.33 7.02 2.70
CA PHE A 95 3.26 7.33 1.76
C PHE A 95 2.29 8.32 2.36
N LYS A 96 1.69 9.14 1.48
CA LYS A 96 0.64 10.09 1.85
C LYS A 96 -0.37 10.19 0.73
N SER A 97 -1.63 10.43 1.07
CA SER A 97 -2.61 10.85 0.09
C SER A 97 -3.21 12.19 0.52
N ASN A 98 -3.14 13.20 -0.33
CA ASN A 98 -3.68 14.51 -0.01
C ASN A 98 -5.21 14.51 -0.07
N GLY A 99 -5.78 13.96 -1.11
CA GLY A 99 -7.21 13.91 -1.32
C GLY A 99 -7.87 12.57 -1.04
N GLY A 100 -7.11 11.61 -0.51
CA GLY A 100 -7.55 10.23 -0.40
C GLY A 100 -7.23 9.45 -1.66
N CYS A 101 -7.13 8.13 -1.54
CA CYS A 101 -6.86 7.28 -2.72
C CYS A 101 -7.36 5.87 -2.52
N LEU A 102 -7.46 5.17 -3.65
CA LEU A 102 -7.75 3.74 -3.68
C LEU A 102 -6.68 3.05 -4.51
N LEU A 103 -6.03 2.07 -3.92
CA LEU A 103 -4.98 1.27 -4.54
C LEU A 103 -5.44 -0.17 -4.71
N TYR A 104 -5.02 -0.78 -5.80
CA TYR A 104 -5.14 -2.22 -6.03
C TYR A 104 -3.75 -2.82 -5.92
N GLU A 105 -3.56 -3.81 -5.05
CA GLU A 105 -2.25 -4.39 -4.78
C GLU A 105 -2.29 -5.90 -4.87
N THR A 106 -1.23 -6.46 -5.45
CA THR A 106 -1.00 -7.91 -5.47
C THR A 106 0.35 -8.18 -4.81
N HIS A 107 0.37 -9.13 -3.89
CA HIS A 107 1.56 -9.57 -3.18
C HIS A 107 1.77 -11.05 -3.45
N TYR A 108 3.01 -11.46 -3.75
CA TYR A 108 3.31 -12.87 -4.04
C TYR A 108 4.79 -13.16 -3.83
N TYR A 109 5.09 -14.43 -3.61
CA TYR A 109 6.45 -14.91 -3.56
C TYR A 109 6.81 -15.54 -4.90
N ALA A 110 8.01 -15.25 -5.38
CA ALA A 110 8.53 -15.86 -6.59
C ALA A 110 8.99 -17.27 -6.22
N GLY A 111 8.40 -18.21 -6.86
CA GLY A 111 8.65 -19.58 -6.61
C GLY A 111 9.22 -20.65 -6.75
#